data_06b789d155a38a84d9543309a0c6e962
#
_entry.id   06b789d155a38a84d9543309a0c6e962
#
_cell.length_a   1.000
_cell.length_b   1.000
_cell.length_c   1.000
_cell.angle_alpha   90.00
_cell.angle_beta   90.00
_cell.angle_gamma   90.00
#
_symmetry.space_group_name_H-M   'P 1'
#
loop_
_entity.id
_entity.type
_entity.pdbx_description
1 polymer ?
#
loop_
_entity_poly.entity_id
_entity_poly.type
_entity_poly.pdbx_seq_one_letter_code
_entity_poly.pdbx_strand_id
1 'polypeptide(L)'
;MKILNIEHFSEHDLIKRLRGLTMLTDTNTKPYEKAFISLENIAIDELFPAQRYVMKKELDKVRDLKWALEDKGYDLFNLNGFVRLTLDGVEEPVDLLPPVIEERIEKNGKIVNIINDGMHRVYSAYLEWVIPQVIYVRGLPKELPYYAYAIPEKDWKQIELLDEIPKTFIKKWHRISDNKKLYRDFNSTFKNVGGPRGNTK
;
A
#
# COMPACT_ATOMS: atom_id res chain seq x y z
N MET A 1 -3.78 -17.07 -11.21
CA MET A 1 -4.95 -16.18 -10.91
C MET A 1 -5.71 -15.95 -12.21
N LYS A 2 -7.07 -15.94 -12.23
CA LYS A 2 -7.85 -15.67 -13.45
C LYS A 2 -8.77 -14.48 -13.21
N ILE A 3 -8.60 -13.43 -14.02
CA ILE A 3 -9.42 -12.23 -13.98
C ILE A 3 -10.56 -12.37 -15.00
N LEU A 4 -11.80 -12.29 -14.52
CA LEU A 4 -13.01 -12.39 -15.35
C LEU A 4 -13.39 -11.03 -15.94
N ASN A 5 -13.31 -9.96 -15.14
CA ASN A 5 -13.63 -8.59 -15.56
C ASN A 5 -12.72 -7.58 -14.87
N ILE A 6 -12.47 -6.46 -15.55
CA ILE A 6 -11.75 -5.28 -15.01
C ILE A 6 -12.57 -4.05 -15.32
N GLU A 7 -12.86 -3.26 -14.29
CA GLU A 7 -13.41 -1.90 -14.40
C GLU A 7 -12.33 -0.92 -13.98
N HIS A 8 -12.00 0.03 -14.83
CA HIS A 8 -11.04 1.10 -14.54
C HIS A 8 -11.73 2.34 -14.00
N PHE A 9 -11.18 2.92 -12.97
CA PHE A 9 -11.62 4.18 -12.36
C PHE A 9 -10.50 5.22 -12.44
N SER A 10 -10.88 6.45 -12.72
CA SER A 10 -9.96 7.56 -12.92
C SER A 10 -9.19 7.95 -11.65
N GLU A 11 -8.10 8.72 -11.81
CA GLU A 11 -7.41 9.36 -10.70
C GLU A 11 -8.35 10.25 -9.87
N HIS A 12 -9.28 10.96 -10.51
CA HIS A 12 -10.27 11.77 -9.81
C HIS A 12 -11.14 10.93 -8.88
N ASP A 13 -11.65 9.78 -9.35
CA ASP A 13 -12.46 8.86 -8.54
C ASP A 13 -11.65 8.25 -7.40
N LEU A 14 -10.39 7.91 -7.65
CA LEU A 14 -9.45 7.43 -6.65
C LEU A 14 -9.28 8.46 -5.53
N ILE A 15 -8.91 9.69 -5.86
CA ILE A 15 -8.69 10.78 -4.89
C ILE A 15 -9.97 11.07 -4.09
N LYS A 16 -11.13 11.13 -4.76
CA LYS A 16 -12.42 11.33 -4.10
C LYS A 16 -12.68 10.27 -3.02
N ARG A 17 -12.42 8.99 -3.32
CA ARG A 17 -12.59 7.88 -2.37
C ARG A 17 -11.56 7.95 -1.24
N LEU A 18 -10.29 8.21 -1.55
CA LEU A 18 -9.23 8.33 -0.54
C LEU A 18 -9.52 9.42 0.52
N ARG A 19 -10.11 10.53 0.13
CA ARG A 19 -10.50 11.59 1.07
C ARG A 19 -11.59 11.17 2.06
N GLY A 20 -12.41 10.20 1.70
CA GLY A 20 -13.46 9.64 2.58
C GLY A 20 -12.97 8.51 3.50
N LEU A 21 -11.78 7.99 3.27
CA LEU A 21 -11.19 6.88 4.01
C LEU A 21 -11.03 7.22 5.50
N THR A 22 -11.26 6.24 6.36
CA THR A 22 -11.17 6.42 7.82
C THR A 22 -9.96 5.68 8.42
N MET A 23 -9.69 5.92 9.69
CA MET A 23 -8.77 5.06 10.45
C MET A 23 -9.47 3.76 10.83
N LEU A 24 -8.71 2.65 10.92
CA LEU A 24 -9.28 1.33 11.23
C LEU A 24 -9.97 1.26 12.61
N THR A 25 -9.48 2.00 13.59
CA THR A 25 -10.00 2.00 14.97
C THR A 25 -10.78 3.24 15.34
N ASP A 26 -10.86 4.22 14.42
CA ASP A 26 -11.59 5.47 14.62
C ASP A 26 -12.20 5.92 13.30
N THR A 27 -13.47 5.57 13.12
CA THR A 27 -14.23 5.87 11.90
C THR A 27 -14.59 7.36 11.76
N ASN A 28 -14.39 8.17 12.80
CA ASN A 28 -14.61 9.61 12.74
C ASN A 28 -13.39 10.35 12.20
N THR A 29 -12.20 9.79 12.33
CA THR A 29 -10.98 10.37 11.80
C THR A 29 -10.76 9.98 10.34
N LYS A 30 -10.76 10.99 9.45
CA LYS A 30 -10.46 10.85 8.02
C LYS A 30 -9.04 11.39 7.76
N PRO A 31 -8.02 10.52 7.72
CA PRO A 31 -6.62 10.94 7.66
C PRO A 31 -6.27 11.74 6.40
N TYR A 32 -6.99 11.50 5.29
CA TYR A 32 -6.68 12.09 3.98
C TYR A 32 -7.65 13.19 3.54
N GLU A 33 -8.61 13.59 4.38
CA GLU A 33 -9.66 14.57 4.01
C GLU A 33 -9.09 15.87 3.45
N LYS A 34 -8.04 16.41 4.09
CA LYS A 34 -7.40 17.69 3.73
C LYS A 34 -6.00 17.50 3.12
N ALA A 35 -5.59 16.26 2.85
CA ALA A 35 -4.27 15.98 2.31
C ALA A 35 -4.16 16.36 0.83
N PHE A 36 -2.94 16.64 0.39
CA PHE A 36 -2.60 16.69 -1.03
C PHE A 36 -2.36 15.27 -1.52
N ILE A 37 -3.15 14.84 -2.48
CA ILE A 37 -3.07 13.47 -3.02
C ILE A 37 -2.86 13.58 -4.52
N SER A 38 -1.88 12.85 -5.04
CA SER A 38 -1.56 12.76 -6.47
C SER A 38 -1.11 11.34 -6.83
N LEU A 39 -1.19 11.01 -8.11
CA LEU A 39 -0.48 9.86 -8.66
C LEU A 39 0.89 10.33 -9.16
N GLU A 40 1.95 9.71 -8.67
CA GLU A 40 3.32 10.08 -9.01
C GLU A 40 4.17 8.82 -9.25
N ASN A 41 5.16 8.93 -10.13
CA ASN A 41 6.19 7.92 -10.28
C ASN A 41 7.38 8.32 -9.38
N ILE A 42 7.58 7.59 -8.30
CA ILE A 42 8.63 7.88 -7.30
C ILE A 42 9.68 6.79 -7.35
N ALA A 43 10.95 7.21 -7.46
CA ALA A 43 12.06 6.28 -7.46
C ALA A 43 12.12 5.49 -6.13
N ILE A 44 12.41 4.20 -6.22
CA ILE A 44 12.31 3.31 -5.04
C ILE A 44 13.31 3.69 -3.95
N ASP A 45 14.46 4.23 -4.32
CA ASP A 45 15.46 4.74 -3.38
C ASP A 45 15.02 6.00 -2.60
N GLU A 46 13.94 6.64 -3.02
CA GLU A 46 13.29 7.73 -2.29
C GLU A 46 12.24 7.23 -1.28
N LEU A 47 11.87 5.95 -1.33
CA LEU A 47 10.83 5.35 -0.50
C LEU A 47 11.42 4.69 0.76
N PHE A 48 10.66 4.77 1.86
CA PHE A 48 10.98 4.09 3.11
C PHE A 48 10.01 2.92 3.34
N PRO A 49 10.51 1.68 3.41
CA PRO A 49 9.68 0.53 3.69
C PRO A 49 9.12 0.59 5.12
N ALA A 50 7.87 0.14 5.28
CA ALA A 50 7.23 0.03 6.58
C ALA A 50 7.78 -1.15 7.41
N GLN A 51 8.44 -2.10 6.76
CA GLN A 51 8.99 -3.31 7.35
C GLN A 51 10.22 -3.77 6.57
N ARG A 52 11.13 -4.46 7.24
CA ARG A 52 12.37 -4.96 6.62
C ARG A 52 12.28 -6.37 6.05
N TYR A 53 11.09 -6.87 5.85
CA TYR A 53 10.89 -8.17 5.20
C TYR A 53 9.73 -8.10 4.21
N VAL A 54 9.73 -9.02 3.29
CA VAL A 54 8.61 -9.35 2.42
C VAL A 54 8.36 -10.86 2.47
N MET A 55 7.11 -11.24 2.26
CA MET A 55 6.72 -12.65 2.28
C MET A 55 6.81 -13.21 0.87
N LYS A 56 7.51 -14.34 0.69
CA LYS A 56 7.63 -15.02 -0.62
C LYS A 56 6.28 -15.28 -1.25
N LYS A 57 5.35 -15.88 -0.48
CA LYS A 57 3.99 -16.16 -0.95
C LYS A 57 3.22 -14.93 -1.43
N GLU A 58 3.48 -13.76 -0.84
CA GLU A 58 2.81 -12.52 -1.27
C GLU A 58 3.47 -11.96 -2.54
N LEU A 59 4.78 -12.13 -2.71
CA LEU A 59 5.46 -11.78 -3.97
C LEU A 59 4.98 -12.68 -5.11
N ASP A 60 4.79 -13.99 -4.86
CA ASP A 60 4.23 -14.89 -5.87
C ASP A 60 2.83 -14.44 -6.32
N LYS A 61 1.97 -14.02 -5.37
CA LYS A 61 0.66 -13.46 -5.69
C LYS A 61 0.76 -12.16 -6.52
N VAL A 62 1.72 -11.28 -6.18
CA VAL A 62 1.95 -10.04 -6.95
C VAL A 62 2.37 -10.37 -8.38
N ARG A 63 3.25 -11.34 -8.57
CA ARG A 63 3.69 -11.82 -9.89
C ARG A 63 2.52 -12.39 -10.69
N ASP A 64 1.72 -13.27 -10.08
CA ASP A 64 0.55 -13.89 -10.74
C ASP A 64 -0.49 -12.82 -11.11
N LEU A 65 -0.69 -11.81 -10.25
CA LEU A 65 -1.57 -10.69 -10.52
C LEU A 65 -1.06 -9.83 -11.68
N LYS A 66 0.26 -9.54 -11.70
CA LYS A 66 0.89 -8.79 -12.78
C LYS A 66 0.64 -9.46 -14.14
N TRP A 67 0.94 -10.74 -14.27
CA TRP A 67 0.71 -11.47 -15.52
C TRP A 67 -0.77 -11.48 -15.94
N ALA A 68 -1.68 -11.70 -14.97
CA ALA A 68 -3.12 -11.69 -15.26
C ALA A 68 -3.65 -10.32 -15.68
N LEU A 69 -3.04 -9.22 -15.22
CA LEU A 69 -3.33 -7.85 -15.66
C LEU A 69 -2.75 -7.58 -17.05
N GLU A 70 -1.51 -7.97 -17.30
CA GLU A 70 -0.84 -7.83 -18.60
C GLU A 70 -1.62 -8.53 -19.72
N ASP A 71 -2.15 -9.74 -19.46
CA ASP A 71 -3.04 -10.46 -20.39
C ASP A 71 -4.31 -9.68 -20.73
N LYS A 72 -4.69 -8.70 -19.91
CA LYS A 72 -5.84 -7.81 -20.11
C LYS A 72 -5.45 -6.41 -20.58
N GLY A 73 -4.16 -6.17 -20.85
CA GLY A 73 -3.65 -4.88 -21.30
C GLY A 73 -3.47 -3.84 -20.21
N TYR A 74 -3.36 -4.24 -18.94
CA TYR A 74 -3.11 -3.36 -17.81
C TYR A 74 -1.71 -3.57 -17.24
N ASP A 75 -1.06 -2.48 -16.84
CA ASP A 75 0.22 -2.52 -16.14
C ASP A 75 0.00 -2.36 -14.62
N LEU A 76 0.42 -3.36 -13.84
CA LEU A 76 0.33 -3.33 -12.37
C LEU A 76 1.04 -2.12 -11.75
N PHE A 77 2.11 -1.66 -12.39
CA PHE A 77 2.93 -0.56 -11.88
C PHE A 77 2.50 0.81 -12.41
N ASN A 78 1.47 0.87 -13.29
CA ASN A 78 0.98 2.12 -13.87
C ASN A 78 -0.53 2.05 -14.15
N LEU A 79 -1.34 2.03 -13.11
CA LEU A 79 -2.79 1.86 -13.22
C LEU A 79 -3.53 3.13 -13.65
N ASN A 80 -2.94 4.34 -13.50
CA ASN A 80 -3.55 5.63 -13.82
C ASN A 80 -4.92 5.86 -13.15
N GLY A 81 -5.04 5.43 -11.91
CA GLY A 81 -6.27 5.40 -11.12
C GLY A 81 -6.29 4.16 -10.25
N PHE A 82 -7.42 3.47 -10.22
CA PHE A 82 -7.51 2.14 -9.63
C PHE A 82 -8.39 1.22 -10.49
N VAL A 83 -8.26 -0.08 -10.30
CA VAL A 83 -9.07 -1.06 -11.01
C VAL A 83 -9.86 -1.93 -10.05
N ARG A 84 -11.09 -2.25 -10.44
CA ARG A 84 -11.92 -3.25 -9.77
C ARG A 84 -11.87 -4.55 -10.54
N LEU A 85 -11.45 -5.59 -9.85
CA LEU A 85 -11.25 -6.92 -10.41
C LEU A 85 -12.38 -7.84 -9.98
N THR A 86 -13.02 -8.52 -10.94
CA THR A 86 -13.81 -9.72 -10.68
C THR A 86 -12.93 -10.94 -10.94
N LEU A 87 -12.69 -11.72 -9.91
CA LEU A 87 -11.78 -12.87 -9.94
C LEU A 87 -12.59 -14.18 -9.98
N ASP A 88 -12.07 -15.17 -10.71
CA ASP A 88 -12.66 -16.50 -10.73
C ASP A 88 -12.60 -17.16 -9.35
N GLY A 89 -13.75 -17.66 -8.88
CA GLY A 89 -13.87 -18.28 -7.56
C GLY A 89 -13.91 -17.30 -6.37
N VAL A 90 -14.02 -15.97 -6.62
CA VAL A 90 -14.17 -14.94 -5.58
C VAL A 90 -15.50 -14.23 -5.79
N GLU A 91 -16.39 -14.29 -4.78
CA GLU A 91 -17.76 -13.72 -4.91
C GLU A 91 -17.74 -12.20 -5.03
N GLU A 92 -16.95 -11.54 -4.18
CA GLU A 92 -16.91 -10.09 -4.10
C GLU A 92 -15.76 -9.51 -4.94
N PRO A 93 -16.00 -8.43 -5.68
CA PRO A 93 -14.94 -7.77 -6.43
C PRO A 93 -13.87 -7.18 -5.48
N VAL A 94 -12.66 -7.06 -6.01
CA VAL A 94 -11.48 -6.55 -5.30
C VAL A 94 -11.01 -5.27 -5.96
N ASP A 95 -10.91 -4.19 -5.21
CA ASP A 95 -10.30 -2.95 -5.69
C ASP A 95 -8.77 -3.02 -5.52
N LEU A 96 -8.06 -2.87 -6.62
CA LEU A 96 -6.61 -2.81 -6.67
C LEU A 96 -6.17 -1.36 -6.89
N LEU A 97 -5.50 -0.81 -5.87
CA LEU A 97 -4.98 0.55 -5.87
C LEU A 97 -3.48 0.55 -6.15
N PRO A 98 -2.88 1.62 -6.70
CA PRO A 98 -1.43 1.81 -6.62
C PRO A 98 -0.95 1.78 -5.16
N PRO A 99 0.34 1.46 -4.88
CA PRO A 99 0.90 1.57 -3.53
C PRO A 99 0.68 2.95 -2.93
N VAL A 100 0.45 3.03 -1.63
CA VAL A 100 0.18 4.30 -0.92
C VAL A 100 1.41 4.74 -0.15
N ILE A 101 1.90 5.92 -0.48
CA ILE A 101 3.08 6.55 0.13
C ILE A 101 2.64 7.78 0.90
N GLU A 102 3.00 7.85 2.17
CA GLU A 102 2.78 9.03 3.01
C GLU A 102 4.09 9.80 3.21
N GLU A 103 4.10 11.07 2.85
CA GLU A 103 5.15 11.98 3.29
C GLU A 103 5.00 12.27 4.78
N ARG A 104 6.05 12.00 5.55
CA ARG A 104 6.06 12.22 6.99
C ARG A 104 7.27 13.06 7.38
N ILE A 105 7.09 13.88 8.40
CA ILE A 105 8.18 14.67 8.96
C ILE A 105 8.56 14.07 10.31
N GLU A 106 9.76 13.52 10.39
CA GLU A 106 10.33 12.97 11.62
C GLU A 106 10.63 14.11 12.63
N LYS A 107 10.80 13.76 13.92
CA LYS A 107 11.05 14.74 14.99
C LYS A 107 12.30 15.60 14.76
N ASN A 108 13.26 15.09 14.03
CA ASN A 108 14.49 15.81 13.66
C ASN A 108 14.32 16.69 12.41
N GLY A 109 13.11 16.82 11.87
CA GLY A 109 12.79 17.57 10.66
C GLY A 109 13.05 16.83 9.35
N LYS A 110 13.53 15.60 9.39
CA LYS A 110 13.76 14.80 8.18
C LYS A 110 12.43 14.41 7.54
N ILE A 111 12.32 14.65 6.24
CA ILE A 111 11.19 14.16 5.43
C ILE A 111 11.46 12.71 5.03
N VAL A 112 10.44 11.87 5.17
CA VAL A 112 10.48 10.46 4.81
C VAL A 112 9.21 10.07 4.07
N ASN A 113 9.36 9.37 2.96
CA ASN A 113 8.26 8.87 2.12
C ASN A 113 7.96 7.42 2.51
N ILE A 114 7.00 7.22 3.41
CA ILE A 114 6.70 5.92 4.02
C ILE A 114 5.73 5.13 3.16
N ILE A 115 6.06 3.90 2.84
CA ILE A 115 5.13 2.97 2.21
C ILE A 115 4.08 2.55 3.24
N ASN A 116 2.89 3.14 3.15
CA ASN A 116 1.77 2.82 4.04
C ASN A 116 1.06 1.53 3.62
N ASP A 117 0.86 1.36 2.32
CA ASP A 117 0.30 0.14 1.71
C ASP A 117 1.04 -0.24 0.43
N GLY A 118 1.03 -1.54 0.09
CA GLY A 118 1.60 -2.04 -1.16
C GLY A 118 3.08 -2.40 -1.09
N MET A 119 3.63 -2.67 0.09
CA MET A 119 5.05 -3.03 0.28
C MET A 119 5.53 -4.13 -0.68
N HIS A 120 4.75 -5.20 -0.87
CA HIS A 120 5.13 -6.30 -1.76
C HIS A 120 5.15 -5.88 -3.24
N ARG A 121 4.25 -4.96 -3.65
CA ARG A 121 4.22 -4.42 -5.01
C ARG A 121 5.41 -3.49 -5.27
N VAL A 122 5.76 -2.63 -4.31
CA VAL A 122 6.96 -1.79 -4.40
C VAL A 122 8.22 -2.64 -4.44
N TYR A 123 8.28 -3.70 -3.61
CA TYR A 123 9.44 -4.60 -3.64
C TYR A 123 9.53 -5.41 -4.95
N SER A 124 8.39 -5.81 -5.53
CA SER A 124 8.36 -6.42 -6.86
C SER A 124 8.90 -5.45 -7.93
N ALA A 125 8.47 -4.19 -7.90
CA ALA A 125 9.00 -3.15 -8.78
C ALA A 125 10.52 -2.95 -8.60
N TYR A 126 11.03 -3.01 -7.36
CA TYR A 126 12.46 -2.98 -7.06
C TYR A 126 13.22 -4.13 -7.74
N LEU A 127 12.70 -5.36 -7.63
CA LEU A 127 13.33 -6.53 -8.26
C LEU A 127 13.33 -6.46 -9.78
N GLU A 128 12.35 -5.78 -10.36
CA GLU A 128 12.18 -5.63 -11.82
C GLU A 128 12.80 -4.35 -12.37
N TRP A 129 13.43 -3.52 -11.53
CA TRP A 129 14.03 -2.24 -11.93
C TRP A 129 13.03 -1.26 -12.56
N VAL A 130 11.77 -1.29 -12.08
CA VAL A 130 10.69 -0.42 -12.53
C VAL A 130 10.43 0.66 -11.49
N ILE A 131 10.16 1.88 -11.93
CA ILE A 131 9.67 2.97 -11.08
C ILE A 131 8.14 2.87 -11.05
N PRO A 132 7.52 2.47 -9.92
CA PRO A 132 6.08 2.30 -9.86
C PRO A 132 5.37 3.64 -9.77
N GLN A 133 4.17 3.70 -10.34
CA GLN A 133 3.21 4.73 -10.00
C GLN A 133 2.65 4.46 -8.60
N VAL A 134 2.59 5.49 -7.77
CA VAL A 134 2.12 5.42 -6.40
C VAL A 134 1.09 6.51 -6.11
N ILE A 135 0.24 6.29 -5.13
CA ILE A 135 -0.58 7.31 -4.51
C ILE A 135 0.32 8.06 -3.52
N TYR A 136 0.63 9.32 -3.82
CA TYR A 136 1.48 10.14 -2.96
C TYR A 136 0.63 11.09 -2.13
N VAL A 137 0.73 10.97 -0.80
CA VAL A 137 -0.09 11.70 0.17
C VAL A 137 0.79 12.62 1.01
N ARG A 138 0.56 13.94 0.92
CA ARG A 138 1.33 14.99 1.59
C ARG A 138 0.44 15.86 2.48
N GLY A 139 1.07 16.59 3.39
CA GLY A 139 0.37 17.54 4.26
C GLY A 139 -0.46 16.87 5.35
N LEU A 140 -0.08 15.68 5.77
CA LEU A 140 -0.75 14.94 6.84
C LEU A 140 -0.49 15.58 8.21
N PRO A 141 -1.48 15.55 9.13
CA PRO A 141 -1.28 16.00 10.51
C PRO A 141 -0.10 15.29 11.17
N LYS A 142 0.72 16.05 11.89
CA LYS A 142 1.92 15.49 12.57
C LYS A 142 1.56 14.47 13.64
N GLU A 143 0.40 14.64 14.25
CA GLU A 143 -0.14 13.77 15.31
C GLU A 143 -0.67 12.43 14.78
N LEU A 144 -0.97 12.38 13.47
CA LEU A 144 -1.49 11.17 12.87
C LEU A 144 -0.46 10.05 12.95
N PRO A 145 -0.79 8.93 13.61
CA PRO A 145 0.18 7.85 13.79
C PRO A 145 0.53 7.18 12.46
N TYR A 146 1.78 6.81 12.33
CA TYR A 146 2.29 6.04 11.20
C TYR A 146 3.34 5.04 11.68
N TYR A 147 3.67 4.08 10.84
CA TYR A 147 4.75 3.16 11.13
C TYR A 147 5.74 3.07 9.97
N ALA A 148 7.00 2.92 10.34
CA ALA A 148 8.05 2.52 9.44
C ALA A 148 9.06 1.67 10.21
N TYR A 149 9.64 0.71 9.55
CA TYR A 149 10.83 0.07 10.07
C TYR A 149 12.04 0.98 9.76
N ALA A 150 12.86 1.26 10.76
CA ALA A 150 14.08 1.99 10.51
C ALA A 150 15.05 1.10 9.73
N ILE A 151 15.05 1.26 8.41
CA ILE A 151 16.11 0.72 7.58
C ILE A 151 17.17 1.81 7.51
N PRO A 152 18.37 1.58 8.03
CA PRO A 152 19.47 2.51 7.87
C PRO A 152 19.70 2.78 6.38
N GLU A 153 19.80 4.06 6.02
CA GLU A 153 20.23 4.49 4.69
C GLU A 153 19.40 4.00 3.50
N LYS A 154 18.11 3.69 3.72
CA LYS A 154 17.21 3.20 2.65
C LYS A 154 17.76 1.98 1.90
N ASP A 155 18.49 1.13 2.57
CA ASP A 155 19.10 -0.04 1.95
C ASP A 155 18.07 -1.16 1.70
N TRP A 156 17.51 -1.15 0.51
CA TRP A 156 16.58 -2.17 0.04
C TRP A 156 17.19 -3.59 0.01
N LYS A 157 18.52 -3.71 0.00
CA LYS A 157 19.22 -4.99 0.08
C LYS A 157 19.07 -5.65 1.46
N GLN A 158 18.72 -4.88 2.47
CA GLN A 158 18.46 -5.43 3.83
C GLN A 158 17.03 -5.97 3.97
N ILE A 159 16.18 -5.85 2.96
CA ILE A 159 14.85 -6.46 2.99
C ILE A 159 14.99 -7.98 2.89
N GLU A 160 14.55 -8.64 3.95
CA GLU A 160 14.60 -10.10 4.06
C GLU A 160 13.42 -10.75 3.34
N LEU A 161 13.69 -11.84 2.63
CA LEU A 161 12.67 -12.67 1.98
C LEU A 161 12.29 -13.82 2.90
N LEU A 162 11.06 -13.82 3.42
CA LEU A 162 10.63 -14.75 4.45
C LEU A 162 9.45 -15.62 4.01
N ASP A 163 9.40 -16.84 4.53
CA ASP A 163 8.26 -17.76 4.36
C ASP A 163 7.18 -17.51 5.42
N GLU A 164 7.58 -17.08 6.64
CA GLU A 164 6.69 -16.81 7.77
C GLU A 164 7.04 -15.49 8.46
N ILE A 165 6.02 -14.84 9.05
CA ILE A 165 6.22 -13.59 9.80
C ILE A 165 7.03 -13.87 11.09
N PRO A 166 8.13 -13.13 11.32
CA PRO A 166 8.92 -13.30 12.54
C PRO A 166 8.11 -13.02 13.79
N LYS A 167 8.19 -13.91 14.79
CA LYS A 167 7.48 -13.73 16.07
C LYS A 167 7.92 -12.48 16.84
N THR A 168 9.15 -12.03 16.63
CA THR A 168 9.78 -10.89 17.29
C THR A 168 9.75 -9.62 16.46
N PHE A 169 8.90 -9.55 15.45
CA PHE A 169 8.83 -8.37 14.58
C PHE A 169 8.40 -7.14 15.35
N ILE A 170 9.23 -6.10 15.32
CA ILE A 170 8.96 -4.80 15.94
C ILE A 170 8.80 -3.76 14.85
N LYS A 171 7.65 -3.10 14.83
CA LYS A 171 7.41 -1.94 13.97
C LYS A 171 7.98 -0.69 14.63
N LYS A 172 8.62 0.17 13.86
CA LYS A 172 8.99 1.53 14.31
C LYS A 172 7.83 2.47 14.06
N TRP A 173 7.38 3.16 15.09
CA TRP A 173 6.38 4.23 15.04
C TRP A 173 6.43 5.07 16.32
N HIS A 174 5.49 5.98 16.50
CA HIS A 174 5.43 6.89 17.63
C HIS A 174 4.93 6.23 18.96
N ARG A 175 5.54 5.13 19.38
CA ARG A 175 5.30 4.45 20.68
C ARG A 175 3.83 4.08 20.94
N ILE A 176 3.12 3.61 19.95
CA ILE A 176 1.76 3.16 20.08
C ILE A 176 1.74 1.70 20.53
N SER A 177 1.04 1.41 21.62
CA SER A 177 0.88 0.03 22.14
C SER A 177 -0.07 -0.81 21.30
N ASP A 178 -1.06 -0.16 20.66
CA ASP A 178 -2.05 -0.82 19.80
C ASP A 178 -1.72 -0.53 18.33
N ASN A 179 -1.20 -1.53 17.64
CA ASN A 179 -0.84 -1.44 16.23
C ASN A 179 -2.03 -1.12 15.32
N LYS A 180 -3.25 -1.49 15.70
CA LYS A 180 -4.44 -1.23 14.88
C LYS A 180 -4.70 0.25 14.68
N LYS A 181 -4.27 1.10 15.61
CA LYS A 181 -4.36 2.57 15.51
C LYS A 181 -3.48 3.17 14.40
N LEU A 182 -2.56 2.39 13.83
CA LEU A 182 -1.68 2.84 12.75
C LEU A 182 -2.31 2.68 11.37
N TYR A 183 -3.34 1.83 11.24
CA TYR A 183 -3.86 1.43 9.95
C TYR A 183 -4.95 2.37 9.44
N ARG A 184 -4.85 2.68 8.14
CA ARG A 184 -5.92 3.30 7.36
C ARG A 184 -6.88 2.19 6.94
N ASP A 185 -8.17 2.44 7.06
CA ASP A 185 -9.19 1.48 6.63
C ASP A 185 -9.56 1.71 5.17
N PHE A 186 -8.79 1.14 4.26
CA PHE A 186 -9.08 1.23 2.84
C PHE A 186 -10.45 0.64 2.49
N ASN A 187 -10.92 -0.35 3.24
CA ASN A 187 -12.24 -0.96 3.01
C ASN A 187 -13.41 -0.08 3.44
N SER A 188 -13.16 1.06 4.11
CA SER A 188 -14.20 2.04 4.40
C SER A 188 -14.72 2.75 3.13
N THR A 189 -13.95 2.77 2.05
CA THR A 189 -14.30 3.45 0.79
C THR A 189 -14.04 2.64 -0.48
N PHE A 190 -13.27 1.57 -0.38
CA PHE A 190 -12.97 0.63 -1.46
C PHE A 190 -13.48 -0.76 -1.12
N LYS A 191 -13.49 -1.66 -2.11
CA LYS A 191 -13.93 -3.04 -1.93
C LYS A 191 -12.74 -3.99 -1.78
N ASN A 192 -12.70 -4.73 -0.67
CA ASN A 192 -11.77 -5.84 -0.43
C ASN A 192 -10.30 -5.56 -0.79
N VAL A 193 -9.82 -4.33 -0.49
CA VAL A 193 -8.42 -3.96 -0.73
C VAL A 193 -7.50 -4.91 0.03
N GLY A 194 -6.53 -5.50 -0.68
CA GLY A 194 -5.64 -6.54 -0.14
C GLY A 194 -6.17 -7.97 -0.33
N GLY A 195 -7.28 -8.12 -1.06
CA GLY A 195 -7.93 -9.39 -1.34
C GLY A 195 -8.88 -9.85 -0.23
N PRO A 196 -9.70 -10.89 -0.49
CA PRO A 196 -10.62 -11.42 0.49
C PRO A 196 -9.82 -11.91 1.70
N ARG A 197 -10.02 -11.25 2.83
CA ARG A 197 -9.46 -11.73 4.11
C ARG A 197 -10.26 -12.97 4.45
N GLY A 198 -9.66 -14.15 4.29
CA GLY A 198 -10.24 -15.37 4.81
C GLY A 198 -10.63 -15.13 6.27
N ASN A 199 -11.86 -15.53 6.64
CA ASN A 199 -12.33 -15.49 8.02
C ASN A 199 -11.37 -16.34 8.86
N THR A 200 -10.30 -15.75 9.36
CA THR A 200 -9.52 -16.29 10.48
C THR A 200 -10.39 -16.09 11.72
N LYS A 201 -11.27 -17.08 11.97
CA LYS A 201 -11.86 -17.27 13.27
C LYS A 201 -10.79 -17.51 14.33
#